data_8c666cd21bbbd3d40818e9c9b1f1b704
#
_entry.id   8c666cd21bbbd3d40818e9c9b1f1b704
#
_cell.length_a   1.000
_cell.length_b   1.000
_cell.length_c   1.000
_cell.angle_alpha   90.00
_cell.angle_beta   90.00
_cell.angle_gamma   90.00
#
_symmetry.space_group_name_H-M   'P 1'
#
loop_
_entity.id
_entity.type
_entity.pdbx_description
1 polymer ?
#
loop_
_entity_poly.entity_id
_entity_poly.type
_entity_poly.pdbx_seq_one_letter_code
_entity_poly.pdbx_strand_id
1 'polypeptide(L)'
;MIKTGITAGTPSKILFGAGVYFHGVEYSETVAPTEEEIKAAIIGATQEGGTLTITPEFFAPELDGATVAVKELQNKVGEVAQMDISYAELSAELMSKMVIGDVKESTDKMYDVVTSSILKSGHFYEGFGFYGEFLDGRPMIILFKNALCTSGFSTDAKNKTNSVFKGTFVCQSDIEYGTTKLPYAIFIRKTEGWTAVNA
;
A
#
# COMPACT_ATOMS: atom_id res chain seq x y z
N MET A 1 -13.77 -36.05 -13.65
CA MET A 1 -13.82 -34.74 -14.37
C MET A 1 -13.78 -33.64 -13.32
N ILE A 2 -12.74 -32.79 -13.32
CA ILE A 2 -12.67 -31.62 -12.43
C ILE A 2 -13.55 -30.54 -13.05
N LYS A 3 -14.69 -30.25 -12.44
CA LYS A 3 -15.68 -29.29 -12.97
C LYS A 3 -15.45 -27.87 -12.49
N THR A 4 -14.80 -27.67 -11.33
CA THR A 4 -14.49 -26.35 -10.77
C THR A 4 -13.17 -26.43 -10.00
N GLY A 5 -12.46 -25.30 -9.87
CA GLY A 5 -11.28 -25.19 -9.01
C GLY A 5 -11.62 -24.98 -7.52
N ILE A 6 -12.90 -25.04 -7.15
CA ILE A 6 -13.35 -24.78 -5.78
C ILE A 6 -13.15 -26.02 -4.92
N THR A 7 -12.45 -25.85 -3.81
CA THR A 7 -12.19 -26.89 -2.80
C THR A 7 -12.65 -26.42 -1.43
N ALA A 8 -12.68 -27.29 -0.44
CA ALA A 8 -13.00 -26.94 0.95
C ALA A 8 -12.05 -25.85 1.53
N GLY A 9 -10.81 -25.78 1.02
CA GLY A 9 -9.86 -24.74 1.39
C GLY A 9 -9.92 -23.45 0.55
N THR A 10 -10.87 -23.33 -0.39
CA THR A 10 -10.99 -22.11 -1.22
C THR A 10 -11.33 -20.87 -0.40
N PRO A 11 -12.25 -20.89 0.60
CA PRO A 11 -12.57 -19.69 1.39
C PRO A 11 -11.36 -19.11 2.11
N SER A 12 -10.45 -19.95 2.57
CA SER A 12 -9.22 -19.51 3.25
C SER A 12 -8.16 -18.89 2.32
N LYS A 13 -8.44 -18.77 1.04
CA LYS A 13 -7.53 -18.25 0.01
C LYS A 13 -8.11 -17.05 -0.75
N ILE A 14 -9.31 -16.63 -0.42
CA ILE A 14 -9.98 -15.49 -1.06
C ILE A 14 -9.88 -14.31 -0.11
N LEU A 15 -9.17 -13.26 -0.54
CA LEU A 15 -9.17 -11.97 0.15
C LEU A 15 -10.54 -11.32 -0.05
N PHE A 16 -11.16 -10.87 1.04
CA PHE A 16 -12.52 -10.34 1.03
C PHE A 16 -12.60 -9.01 1.78
N GLY A 17 -13.37 -8.07 1.23
CA GLY A 17 -13.64 -6.79 1.86
C GLY A 17 -12.70 -5.67 1.42
N ALA A 18 -13.04 -4.45 1.81
CA ALA A 18 -12.35 -3.23 1.42
C ALA A 18 -11.03 -3.02 2.17
N GLY A 19 -10.86 -3.62 3.35
CA GLY A 19 -9.71 -3.40 4.21
C GLY A 19 -9.56 -1.96 4.67
N VAL A 20 -8.47 -1.68 5.39
CA VAL A 20 -8.12 -0.33 5.86
C VAL A 20 -6.67 0.00 5.53
N TYR A 21 -6.38 1.29 5.33
CA TYR A 21 -5.04 1.81 5.14
C TYR A 21 -4.57 2.52 6.39
N PHE A 22 -3.30 2.35 6.71
CA PHE A 22 -2.69 2.88 7.92
C PHE A 22 -1.27 3.40 7.66
N HIS A 23 -0.73 4.23 8.56
CA HIS A 23 0.66 4.69 8.54
C HIS A 23 1.22 4.89 9.94
N GLY A 24 2.54 5.02 10.06
CA GLY A 24 3.19 5.26 11.36
C GLY A 24 3.42 4.01 12.19
N VAL A 25 3.26 2.83 11.59
CA VAL A 25 3.58 1.55 12.23
C VAL A 25 5.03 1.17 11.95
N GLU A 26 5.73 0.64 12.95
CA GLU A 26 7.13 0.24 12.78
C GLU A 26 7.29 -0.86 11.73
N TYR A 27 8.18 -0.63 10.76
CA TYR A 27 8.45 -1.61 9.72
C TYR A 27 9.33 -2.74 10.21
N SER A 28 8.91 -3.96 9.94
CA SER A 28 9.72 -5.17 10.12
C SER A 28 9.47 -6.14 8.97
N GLU A 29 10.51 -6.88 8.54
CA GLU A 29 10.37 -7.96 7.55
C GLU A 29 9.80 -9.25 8.15
N THR A 30 9.81 -9.40 9.47
CA THR A 30 9.51 -10.67 10.14
C THR A 30 8.44 -10.58 11.22
N VAL A 31 8.18 -9.38 11.73
CA VAL A 31 7.19 -9.14 12.79
C VAL A 31 6.01 -8.39 12.18
N ALA A 32 4.85 -9.02 12.18
CA ALA A 32 3.62 -8.38 11.75
C ALA A 32 3.13 -7.39 12.82
N PRO A 33 2.67 -6.20 12.43
CA PRO A 33 2.04 -5.28 13.37
C PRO A 33 0.77 -5.90 13.98
N THR A 34 0.46 -5.47 15.20
CA THR A 34 -0.74 -5.89 15.91
C THR A 34 -1.98 -5.15 15.39
N GLU A 35 -3.15 -5.72 15.63
CA GLU A 35 -4.42 -5.04 15.26
C GLU A 35 -4.61 -3.73 16.02
N GLU A 36 -4.15 -3.64 17.27
CA GLU A 36 -4.21 -2.43 18.08
C GLU A 36 -3.35 -1.31 17.50
N GLU A 37 -2.13 -1.62 17.06
CA GLU A 37 -1.25 -0.66 16.39
C GLU A 37 -1.88 -0.17 15.08
N ILE A 38 -2.43 -1.08 14.28
CA ILE A 38 -3.10 -0.74 13.02
C ILE A 38 -4.32 0.14 13.28
N LYS A 39 -5.18 -0.21 14.26
CA LYS A 39 -6.38 0.57 14.60
C LYS A 39 -6.05 2.00 15.05
N ALA A 40 -4.95 2.18 15.76
CA ALA A 40 -4.49 3.51 16.19
C ALA A 40 -3.89 4.34 15.04
N ALA A 41 -3.52 3.70 13.94
CA ALA A 41 -2.76 4.27 12.83
C ALA A 41 -3.58 4.44 11.54
N ILE A 42 -4.90 4.24 11.56
CA ILE A 42 -5.78 4.35 10.39
C ILE A 42 -5.77 5.77 9.84
N ILE A 43 -5.58 5.91 8.52
CA ILE A 43 -5.50 7.22 7.85
C ILE A 43 -6.87 7.87 7.68
N GLY A 44 -7.91 7.08 7.46
CA GLY A 44 -9.28 7.56 7.23
C GLY A 44 -10.10 6.57 6.42
N ALA A 45 -11.38 6.90 6.17
CA ALA A 45 -12.27 6.08 5.38
C ALA A 45 -11.90 6.10 3.90
N THR A 46 -12.00 4.94 3.26
CA THR A 46 -11.81 4.77 1.82
C THR A 46 -13.12 4.44 1.13
N GLN A 47 -13.23 4.78 -0.13
CA GLN A 47 -14.35 4.44 -0.99
C GLN A 47 -13.82 3.83 -2.29
N GLU A 48 -14.54 2.89 -2.88
CA GLU A 48 -14.13 2.16 -4.09
C GLU A 48 -12.92 1.21 -3.90
N GLY A 49 -12.44 1.04 -2.66
CA GLY A 49 -11.29 0.18 -2.37
C GLY A 49 -9.96 0.75 -2.82
N GLY A 50 -8.98 -0.12 -3.03
CA GLY A 50 -7.67 0.23 -3.54
C GLY A 50 -7.02 -0.94 -4.27
N THR A 51 -5.93 -0.66 -4.96
CA THR A 51 -5.18 -1.65 -5.73
C THR A 51 -3.74 -1.70 -5.24
N LEU A 52 -3.24 -2.90 -4.95
CA LEU A 52 -1.81 -3.15 -4.75
C LEU A 52 -1.22 -3.70 -6.05
N THR A 53 -0.15 -3.09 -6.51
CA THR A 53 0.62 -3.56 -7.66
C THR A 53 2.08 -3.72 -7.27
N ILE A 54 2.64 -4.91 -7.50
CA ILE A 54 4.07 -5.18 -7.33
C ILE A 54 4.57 -5.74 -8.65
N THR A 55 5.44 -5.01 -9.32
CA THR A 55 5.95 -5.36 -10.65
C THR A 55 7.46 -5.49 -10.60
N PRO A 56 8.01 -6.70 -10.69
CA PRO A 56 9.44 -6.89 -10.86
C PRO A 56 9.88 -6.55 -12.29
N GLU A 57 11.04 -5.96 -12.41
CA GLU A 57 11.70 -5.70 -13.69
C GLU A 57 12.84 -6.68 -13.90
N PHE A 58 12.87 -7.30 -15.09
CA PHE A 58 13.87 -8.31 -15.45
C PHE A 58 14.74 -7.84 -16.61
N PHE A 59 15.98 -8.21 -16.55
CA PHE A 59 16.93 -8.06 -17.64
C PHE A 59 17.47 -9.44 -18.03
N ALA A 60 17.48 -9.73 -19.32
CA ALA A 60 18.17 -10.88 -19.90
C ALA A 60 19.10 -10.38 -21.02
N PRO A 61 20.41 -10.70 -20.99
CA PRO A 61 21.30 -10.34 -22.08
C PRO A 61 20.90 -11.04 -23.38
N GLU A 62 20.94 -10.31 -24.47
CA GLU A 62 20.75 -10.86 -25.81
C GLU A 62 22.07 -11.52 -26.24
N LEU A 63 22.01 -12.81 -26.59
CA LEU A 63 23.17 -13.60 -27.05
C LEU A 63 22.91 -14.13 -28.46
N ASP A 64 23.90 -14.02 -29.33
CA ASP A 64 23.83 -14.55 -30.68
C ASP A 64 23.55 -16.06 -30.64
N GLY A 65 22.52 -16.48 -31.39
CA GLY A 65 22.08 -17.89 -31.45
C GLY A 65 21.07 -18.30 -30.37
N ALA A 66 20.75 -17.47 -29.39
CA ALA A 66 19.67 -17.74 -28.44
C ALA A 66 18.33 -17.23 -29.03
N THR A 67 17.49 -18.16 -29.50
CA THR A 67 16.16 -17.83 -30.09
C THR A 67 15.03 -17.85 -29.08
N VAL A 68 15.31 -18.20 -27.81
CA VAL A 68 14.33 -18.30 -26.71
C VAL A 68 14.92 -17.75 -25.43
N ALA A 69 14.06 -17.31 -24.51
CA ALA A 69 14.50 -16.87 -23.21
C ALA A 69 15.09 -18.02 -22.40
N VAL A 70 16.29 -17.82 -21.84
CA VAL A 70 17.01 -18.79 -21.03
C VAL A 70 16.88 -18.41 -19.56
N LYS A 71 16.39 -19.35 -18.73
CA LYS A 71 16.09 -19.11 -17.32
C LYS A 71 17.29 -18.58 -16.53
N GLU A 72 18.48 -19.14 -16.76
CA GLU A 72 19.71 -18.83 -16.05
C GLU A 72 20.29 -17.45 -16.41
N LEU A 73 19.80 -16.83 -17.48
CA LEU A 73 20.22 -15.51 -17.93
C LEU A 73 19.31 -14.40 -17.42
N GLN A 74 18.16 -14.74 -16.82
CA GLN A 74 17.24 -13.73 -16.29
C GLN A 74 17.69 -13.21 -14.93
N ASN A 75 17.89 -11.90 -14.82
CA ASN A 75 18.21 -11.20 -13.58
C ASN A 75 17.11 -10.19 -13.25
N LYS A 76 16.68 -10.16 -12.00
CA LYS A 76 15.81 -9.08 -11.50
C LYS A 76 16.68 -7.84 -11.30
N VAL A 77 16.39 -6.77 -12.06
CA VAL A 77 17.16 -5.51 -12.05
C VAL A 77 16.43 -4.36 -11.38
N GLY A 78 15.13 -4.51 -11.17
CA GLY A 78 14.29 -3.50 -10.53
C GLY A 78 13.00 -4.08 -10.00
N GLU A 79 12.26 -3.26 -9.27
CA GLU A 79 10.92 -3.57 -8.77
C GLU A 79 10.19 -2.28 -8.43
N VAL A 80 8.91 -2.23 -8.72
CA VAL A 80 8.00 -1.18 -8.28
C VAL A 80 6.90 -1.81 -7.44
N ALA A 81 6.65 -1.29 -6.26
CA ALA A 81 5.52 -1.65 -5.42
C ALA A 81 4.71 -0.39 -5.12
N GLN A 82 3.42 -0.40 -5.41
CA GLN A 82 2.55 0.76 -5.25
C GLN A 82 1.16 0.36 -4.73
N MET A 83 0.53 1.28 -4.03
CA MET A 83 -0.87 1.21 -3.61
C MET A 83 -1.63 2.40 -4.19
N ASP A 84 -2.64 2.12 -5.01
CA ASP A 84 -3.60 3.12 -5.49
C ASP A 84 -4.79 3.12 -4.54
N ILE A 85 -5.11 4.27 -3.96
CA ILE A 85 -6.11 4.39 -2.90
C ILE A 85 -7.08 5.49 -3.25
N SER A 86 -8.36 5.24 -2.95
CA SER A 86 -9.43 6.22 -3.08
C SER A 86 -9.95 6.58 -1.68
N TYR A 87 -9.60 7.77 -1.20
CA TYR A 87 -10.04 8.27 0.10
C TYR A 87 -11.38 8.98 0.01
N ALA A 88 -12.26 8.73 0.99
CA ALA A 88 -13.51 9.45 1.18
C ALA A 88 -13.36 10.62 2.17
N GLU A 89 -12.31 10.62 2.97
CA GLU A 89 -11.97 11.65 3.95
C GLU A 89 -10.69 12.37 3.55
N LEU A 90 -10.67 13.69 3.74
CA LEU A 90 -9.52 14.53 3.46
C LEU A 90 -9.13 15.31 4.69
N SER A 91 -7.86 15.18 5.11
CA SER A 91 -7.24 16.01 6.14
C SER A 91 -6.16 16.90 5.53
N ALA A 92 -5.76 17.96 6.23
CA ALA A 92 -4.65 18.81 5.80
C ALA A 92 -3.33 18.02 5.75
N GLU A 93 -3.15 17.03 6.64
CA GLU A 93 -2.00 16.14 6.64
C GLU A 93 -1.99 15.26 5.39
N LEU A 94 -3.08 14.55 5.08
CA LEU A 94 -3.19 13.73 3.86
C LEU A 94 -2.96 14.59 2.62
N MET A 95 -3.58 15.78 2.56
CA MET A 95 -3.37 16.72 1.45
C MET A 95 -1.90 17.09 1.30
N SER A 96 -1.20 17.40 2.38
CA SER A 96 0.20 17.80 2.34
C SER A 96 1.11 16.68 1.78
N LYS A 97 0.82 15.43 2.14
CA LYS A 97 1.53 14.26 1.59
C LYS A 97 1.25 14.06 0.10
N MET A 98 -0.01 14.28 -0.32
CA MET A 98 -0.40 14.11 -1.73
C MET A 98 0.21 15.16 -2.66
N VAL A 99 0.29 16.43 -2.22
CA VAL A 99 0.82 17.55 -3.05
C VAL A 99 2.28 17.90 -2.76
N ILE A 100 2.96 17.18 -1.87
CA ILE A 100 4.31 17.52 -1.38
C ILE A 100 4.30 18.97 -0.85
N GLY A 101 3.48 19.19 0.17
CA GLY A 101 3.22 20.51 0.72
C GLY A 101 3.51 20.61 2.22
N ASP A 102 3.81 21.81 2.67
CA ASP A 102 3.92 22.14 4.10
C ASP A 102 2.57 22.60 4.61
N VAL A 103 2.14 22.09 5.77
CA VAL A 103 0.94 22.56 6.49
C VAL A 103 1.33 23.71 7.40
N LYS A 104 0.56 24.79 7.34
CA LYS A 104 0.69 25.97 8.22
C LYS A 104 -0.69 26.39 8.72
N GLU A 105 -0.73 26.95 9.92
CA GLU A 105 -1.93 27.60 10.41
C GLU A 105 -2.08 28.99 9.77
N SER A 106 -3.33 29.36 9.39
CA SER A 106 -3.60 30.71 8.90
C SER A 106 -3.41 31.78 9.99
N THR A 107 -3.23 33.04 9.60
CA THR A 107 -3.00 34.14 10.55
C THR A 107 -4.16 34.35 11.54
N ASP A 108 -5.38 34.07 11.10
CA ASP A 108 -6.60 34.12 11.91
C ASP A 108 -6.86 32.80 12.67
N LYS A 109 -6.01 31.80 12.51
CA LYS A 109 -6.11 30.46 13.10
C LYS A 109 -7.39 29.68 12.79
N MET A 110 -8.06 30.03 11.70
CA MET A 110 -9.30 29.39 11.27
C MET A 110 -9.09 28.30 10.24
N TYR A 111 -7.93 28.26 9.58
CA TYR A 111 -7.65 27.33 8.49
C TYR A 111 -6.28 26.71 8.62
N ASP A 112 -6.19 25.43 8.29
CA ASP A 112 -4.93 24.78 7.91
C ASP A 112 -4.66 25.09 6.45
N VAL A 113 -3.49 25.64 6.17
CA VAL A 113 -3.07 26.06 4.83
C VAL A 113 -1.99 25.13 4.32
N VAL A 114 -2.29 24.41 3.26
CA VAL A 114 -1.30 23.57 2.58
C VAL A 114 -0.66 24.38 1.45
N THR A 115 0.67 24.55 1.51
CA THR A 115 1.44 25.29 0.51
C THR A 115 2.45 24.37 -0.15
N SER A 116 2.73 24.56 -1.46
CA SER A 116 3.76 23.80 -2.16
C SER A 116 5.12 23.90 -1.46
N SER A 117 5.85 22.81 -1.41
CA SER A 117 7.16 22.71 -0.77
C SER A 117 8.15 21.93 -1.64
N ILE A 118 9.43 21.94 -1.27
CA ILE A 118 10.42 21.01 -1.79
C ILE A 118 10.24 19.67 -1.08
N LEU A 119 10.63 18.58 -1.75
CA LEU A 119 10.55 17.24 -1.14
C LEU A 119 11.45 17.15 0.10
N LYS A 120 10.87 16.73 1.22
CA LYS A 120 11.52 16.52 2.52
C LYS A 120 11.16 15.12 3.04
N SER A 121 11.91 14.61 4.02
CA SER A 121 11.59 13.34 4.69
C SER A 121 10.16 13.31 5.25
N GLY A 122 9.67 14.42 5.80
CA GLY A 122 8.32 14.54 6.32
C GLY A 122 7.19 14.38 5.28
N HIS A 123 7.47 14.35 3.99
CA HIS A 123 6.46 14.09 2.96
C HIS A 123 6.27 12.60 2.66
N PHE A 124 7.16 11.74 3.15
CA PHE A 124 6.97 10.30 3.08
C PHE A 124 6.05 9.83 4.21
N TYR A 125 5.25 8.82 3.92
CA TYR A 125 4.63 8.00 4.95
C TYR A 125 5.61 6.93 5.39
N GLU A 126 5.93 6.87 6.67
CA GLU A 126 6.69 5.80 7.30
C GLU A 126 5.73 4.73 7.80
N GLY A 127 6.07 3.45 7.61
CA GLY A 127 5.22 2.34 8.03
C GLY A 127 3.82 2.39 7.40
N PHE A 128 3.76 2.61 6.09
CA PHE A 128 2.52 2.72 5.35
C PHE A 128 2.02 1.34 4.92
N GLY A 129 0.75 1.03 5.16
CA GLY A 129 0.27 -0.30 4.89
C GLY A 129 -1.23 -0.44 4.65
N PHE A 130 -1.59 -1.68 4.33
CA PHE A 130 -2.95 -2.15 4.12
C PHE A 130 -3.22 -3.35 5.01
N TYR A 131 -4.36 -3.36 5.67
CA TYR A 131 -4.91 -4.48 6.40
C TYR A 131 -6.19 -4.95 5.73
N GLY A 132 -6.25 -6.22 5.38
CA GLY A 132 -7.44 -6.85 4.84
C GLY A 132 -7.63 -8.23 5.44
N GLU A 133 -8.79 -8.84 5.19
CA GLU A 133 -9.12 -10.14 5.72
C GLU A 133 -9.49 -11.11 4.60
N PHE A 134 -9.10 -12.37 4.77
CA PHE A 134 -9.63 -13.45 3.94
C PHE A 134 -11.08 -13.77 4.32
N LEU A 135 -11.77 -14.48 3.46
CA LEU A 135 -13.17 -14.88 3.70
C LEU A 135 -13.35 -15.72 4.97
N ASP A 136 -12.31 -16.34 5.49
CA ASP A 136 -12.28 -17.06 6.76
C ASP A 136 -11.87 -16.18 7.96
N GLY A 137 -11.80 -14.86 7.81
CA GLY A 137 -11.47 -13.89 8.85
C GLY A 137 -9.97 -13.76 9.16
N ARG A 138 -9.09 -14.48 8.47
CA ARG A 138 -7.64 -14.36 8.70
C ARG A 138 -7.10 -13.06 8.15
N PRO A 139 -6.24 -12.35 8.90
CA PRO A 139 -5.66 -11.11 8.43
C PRO A 139 -4.59 -11.33 7.36
N MET A 140 -4.54 -10.38 6.42
CA MET A 140 -3.45 -10.14 5.50
C MET A 140 -3.01 -8.69 5.67
N ILE A 141 -1.72 -8.49 5.90
CA ILE A 141 -1.14 -7.16 6.12
C ILE A 141 -0.06 -6.94 5.06
N ILE A 142 -0.10 -5.78 4.43
CA ILE A 142 0.93 -5.34 3.51
C ILE A 142 1.53 -4.08 4.11
N LEU A 143 2.84 -4.04 4.24
CA LEU A 143 3.56 -2.96 4.92
C LEU A 143 4.73 -2.48 4.06
N PHE A 144 4.78 -1.18 3.77
CA PHE A 144 5.90 -0.48 3.17
C PHE A 144 6.66 0.27 4.25
N LYS A 145 7.99 0.22 4.23
CA LYS A 145 8.81 1.01 5.17
C LYS A 145 8.60 2.50 4.95
N ASN A 146 8.71 2.94 3.70
CA ASN A 146 8.45 4.32 3.29
C ASN A 146 7.58 4.33 2.05
N ALA A 147 6.64 5.25 1.97
CA ALA A 147 5.80 5.46 0.79
C ALA A 147 5.70 6.94 0.42
N LEU A 148 5.82 7.23 -0.86
CA LEU A 148 5.69 8.58 -1.41
C LEU A 148 4.48 8.63 -2.35
N CYS A 149 3.63 9.64 -2.20
CA CYS A 149 2.58 9.90 -3.18
C CYS A 149 3.17 10.47 -4.46
N THR A 150 2.96 9.79 -5.58
CA THR A 150 3.53 10.17 -6.90
C THR A 150 2.48 10.68 -7.88
N SER A 151 1.18 10.44 -7.63
CA SER A 151 0.10 10.90 -8.50
C SER A 151 -0.30 12.36 -8.26
N GLY A 152 0.10 12.94 -7.13
CA GLY A 152 -0.44 14.21 -6.70
C GLY A 152 -1.89 14.10 -6.21
N PHE A 153 -2.58 15.24 -6.15
CA PHE A 153 -3.96 15.34 -5.70
C PHE A 153 -4.91 15.51 -6.88
N SER A 154 -5.97 14.72 -6.90
CA SER A 154 -7.06 14.86 -7.87
C SER A 154 -8.39 14.54 -7.20
N THR A 155 -9.42 15.32 -7.49
CA THR A 155 -10.78 15.10 -7.01
C THR A 155 -11.81 15.49 -8.05
N ASP A 156 -12.89 14.74 -8.10
CA ASP A 156 -14.06 15.01 -8.92
C ASP A 156 -15.20 15.50 -8.03
N ALA A 157 -15.52 16.79 -8.09
CA ALA A 157 -16.69 17.33 -7.41
C ALA A 157 -17.95 17.17 -8.27
N LYS A 158 -18.84 16.26 -7.88
CA LYS A 158 -20.10 15.97 -8.58
C LYS A 158 -21.31 16.25 -7.70
N ASN A 159 -22.41 16.71 -8.31
CA ASN A 159 -23.65 16.92 -7.57
C ASN A 159 -24.23 15.58 -7.09
N LYS A 160 -24.65 15.52 -5.81
CA LYS A 160 -25.28 14.36 -5.15
C LYS A 160 -24.41 13.08 -5.04
N THR A 161 -23.09 13.22 -5.14
CA THR A 161 -22.11 12.14 -4.92
C THR A 161 -21.00 12.64 -4.01
N ASN A 162 -20.46 11.76 -3.17
CA ASN A 162 -19.27 12.09 -2.39
C ASN A 162 -18.08 12.29 -3.33
N SER A 163 -17.27 13.29 -3.04
CA SER A 163 -15.97 13.44 -3.69
C SER A 163 -15.01 12.36 -3.17
N VAL A 164 -14.23 11.79 -4.07
CA VAL A 164 -13.21 10.80 -3.77
C VAL A 164 -11.85 11.38 -4.13
N PHE A 165 -10.89 11.20 -3.23
CA PHE A 165 -9.53 11.71 -3.38
C PHE A 165 -8.61 10.54 -3.72
N LYS A 166 -8.01 10.55 -4.91
CA LYS A 166 -7.19 9.45 -5.41
C LYS A 166 -5.70 9.76 -5.22
N GLY A 167 -4.97 8.77 -4.72
CA GLY A 167 -3.53 8.86 -4.55
C GLY A 167 -2.83 7.53 -4.85
N THR A 168 -1.69 7.60 -5.54
CA THR A 168 -0.79 6.47 -5.78
C THR A 168 0.42 6.62 -4.87
N PHE A 169 0.58 5.69 -3.95
CA PHE A 169 1.67 5.65 -2.98
C PHE A 169 2.68 4.58 -3.39
N VAL A 170 3.88 5.01 -3.75
CA VAL A 170 4.95 4.12 -4.23
C VAL A 170 5.93 3.87 -3.10
N CYS A 171 6.24 2.58 -2.88
CA CYS A 171 7.24 2.14 -1.92
C CYS A 171 8.62 2.69 -2.29
N GLN A 172 9.32 3.29 -1.32
CA GLN A 172 10.65 3.84 -1.49
C GLN A 172 11.62 3.20 -0.51
N SER A 173 12.81 2.90 -1.00
CA SER A 173 13.92 2.49 -0.14
C SER A 173 14.66 3.72 0.38
N ASP A 174 15.33 3.57 1.52
CA ASP A 174 16.30 4.52 2.03
C ASP A 174 17.73 3.95 1.93
N ILE A 175 18.71 4.82 2.14
CA ILE A 175 20.14 4.47 2.00
C ILE A 175 20.55 3.40 3.04
N GLU A 176 19.97 3.43 4.23
CA GLU A 176 20.29 2.50 5.32
C GLU A 176 19.78 1.08 4.99
N TYR A 177 18.58 0.98 4.43
CA TYR A 177 18.01 -0.31 4.02
C TYR A 177 18.73 -0.90 2.80
N GLY A 178 19.23 -0.04 1.92
CA GLY A 178 19.96 -0.41 0.71
C GLY A 178 19.18 -0.17 -0.58
N THR A 179 19.86 -0.37 -1.70
CA THR A 179 19.38 -0.02 -3.03
C THR A 179 19.05 -1.23 -3.92
N THR A 180 19.14 -2.46 -3.38
CA THR A 180 19.00 -3.70 -4.17
C THR A 180 17.65 -4.36 -4.06
N LYS A 181 16.84 -4.00 -3.05
CA LYS A 181 15.48 -4.53 -2.84
C LYS A 181 14.57 -3.43 -2.28
N LEU A 182 13.28 -3.53 -2.53
CA LEU A 182 12.30 -2.64 -1.91
C LEU A 182 11.98 -3.10 -0.49
N PRO A 183 11.80 -2.15 0.46
CA PRO A 183 11.45 -2.43 1.84
C PRO A 183 9.94 -2.59 2.01
N TYR A 184 9.39 -3.67 1.49
CA TYR A 184 8.00 -4.07 1.76
C TYR A 184 7.92 -5.47 2.35
N ALA A 185 6.89 -5.72 3.13
CA ALA A 185 6.57 -7.03 3.68
C ALA A 185 5.09 -7.36 3.49
N ILE A 186 4.79 -8.61 3.18
CA ILE A 186 3.42 -9.12 3.05
C ILE A 186 3.26 -10.24 4.08
N PHE A 187 2.43 -9.99 5.09
CA PHE A 187 2.11 -10.94 6.14
C PHE A 187 0.79 -11.61 5.83
N ILE A 188 0.82 -12.93 5.69
CA ILE A 188 -0.38 -13.75 5.48
C ILE A 188 -0.49 -14.69 6.67
N ARG A 189 -1.52 -14.55 7.47
CA ARG A 189 -1.76 -15.43 8.62
C ARG A 189 -1.98 -16.87 8.14
N LYS A 190 -1.23 -17.82 8.73
CA LYS A 190 -1.39 -19.24 8.42
C LYS A 190 -2.74 -19.75 8.91
N THR A 191 -3.28 -20.76 8.22
CA THR A 191 -4.51 -21.47 8.65
C THR A 191 -4.27 -22.32 9.88
N GLU A 192 -3.04 -22.81 10.08
CA GLU A 192 -2.66 -23.61 11.22
C GLU A 192 -2.73 -22.78 12.52
N GLY A 193 -3.47 -23.26 13.51
CA GLY A 193 -3.68 -22.55 14.77
C GLY A 193 -4.61 -21.33 14.68
N TRP A 194 -5.30 -21.11 13.54
CA TRP A 194 -6.33 -20.09 13.43
C TRP A 194 -7.70 -20.66 13.81
N THR A 195 -8.35 -20.03 14.76
CA THR A 195 -9.75 -20.27 15.07
C THR A 195 -10.50 -19.01 14.68
N ALA A 196 -11.45 -19.09 13.75
CA ALA A 196 -12.26 -17.94 13.35
C ALA A 196 -12.93 -17.35 14.60
N VAL A 197 -12.69 -16.10 14.88
CA VAL A 197 -13.39 -15.37 15.93
C VAL A 197 -14.72 -14.92 15.32
N ASN A 198 -15.77 -15.71 15.59
CA ASN A 198 -17.14 -15.48 15.19
C ASN A 198 -17.43 -15.59 13.68
N ALA A 199 -17.82 -16.79 13.28
CA ALA A 199 -18.71 -16.96 12.14
C ALA A 199 -20.15 -16.64 12.58
#